data_48d4eb0bd619ee72c6e52197add59b82
#
_entry.id   48d4eb0bd619ee72c6e52197add59b82
#
_cell.length_a   1.000
_cell.length_b   1.000
_cell.length_c   1.000
_cell.angle_alpha   90.00
_cell.angle_beta   90.00
_cell.angle_gamma   90.00
#
_symmetry.space_group_name_H-M   'P 1'
#
loop_
_entity.id
_entity.type
_entity.pdbx_description
1 polymer ?
#
loop_
_entity_poly.entity_id
_entity_poly.type
_entity_poly.pdbx_seq_one_letter_code
_entity_poly.pdbx_strand_id
1 'polypeptide(L)'
;MTDLIDIQAAVTEGQGADFVLQDLKIRPPQGNEVLVKVVATGMCNTDLIVREQYYPVPLPAVLGHEGAGIITAIGENVKDLAVGDHVVLSYGYCGICKQCSSGAPAYCSEFFARNFSGADPQG
;
A
#
# COMPACT_ATOMS: atom_id res chain seq x y z
N MET A 1 -10.13 15.85 15.04
CA MET A 1 -9.01 16.00 14.10
C MET A 1 -8.11 14.79 14.24
N THR A 2 -7.74 14.16 13.15
CA THR A 2 -6.95 12.94 13.18
C THR A 2 -5.47 13.28 13.05
N ASP A 3 -4.66 12.89 14.04
CA ASP A 3 -3.23 13.16 14.00
C ASP A 3 -2.57 12.25 12.97
N LEU A 4 -1.72 12.84 12.13
CA LEU A 4 -0.91 12.08 11.17
C LEU A 4 0.23 11.36 11.90
N ILE A 5 0.59 10.21 11.37
CA ILE A 5 1.63 9.35 11.93
C ILE A 5 2.92 9.58 11.13
N ASP A 6 4.01 9.83 11.84
CA ASP A 6 5.32 9.98 11.20
C ASP A 6 5.85 8.62 10.76
N ILE A 7 6.30 8.55 9.51
CA ILE A 7 6.90 7.36 8.92
C ILE A 7 8.17 7.73 8.17
N GLN A 8 8.98 6.71 7.88
CA GLN A 8 10.11 6.83 6.97
C GLN A 8 9.88 5.88 5.80
N ALA A 9 10.07 6.35 4.58
CA ALA A 9 9.82 5.56 3.39
C ALA A 9 10.85 5.85 2.29
N ALA A 10 11.08 4.88 1.44
CA ALA A 10 11.92 5.02 0.25
C ALA A 10 11.08 5.60 -0.89
N VAL A 11 11.39 6.83 -1.28
CA VAL A 11 10.65 7.59 -2.28
C VAL A 11 11.46 7.66 -3.57
N THR A 12 10.81 7.45 -4.71
CA THR A 12 11.37 7.79 -6.02
C THR A 12 10.68 9.05 -6.54
N GLU A 13 11.49 10.08 -6.81
CA GLU A 13 10.98 11.42 -7.14
C GLU A 13 10.60 11.57 -8.61
N GLY A 14 11.25 10.83 -9.51
CA GLY A 14 11.02 10.95 -10.94
C GLY A 14 11.54 9.76 -11.70
N GLN A 15 11.32 9.75 -12.99
CA GLN A 15 11.74 8.66 -13.88
C GLN A 15 13.24 8.38 -13.75
N GLY A 16 13.59 7.14 -13.43
CA GLY A 16 14.98 6.71 -13.29
C GLY A 16 15.71 7.22 -12.05
N ALA A 17 15.02 7.96 -11.16
CA ALA A 17 15.62 8.47 -9.94
C ALA A 17 15.86 7.35 -8.92
N ASP A 18 16.90 7.51 -8.11
CA ASP A 18 17.17 6.58 -7.01
C ASP A 18 16.06 6.61 -5.97
N PHE A 19 15.90 5.51 -5.24
CA PHE A 19 15.05 5.46 -4.06
C PHE A 19 15.79 6.14 -2.90
N VAL A 20 15.15 7.15 -2.30
CA VAL A 20 15.73 7.94 -1.21
C VAL A 20 14.85 7.86 0.02
N LEU A 21 15.42 7.56 1.17
CA LEU A 21 14.69 7.56 2.43
C LEU A 21 14.26 8.98 2.79
N GLN A 22 12.98 9.16 3.05
CA GLN A 22 12.40 10.45 3.42
C GLN A 22 11.47 10.28 4.60
N ASP A 23 11.39 11.32 5.41
CA ASP A 23 10.39 11.40 6.49
C ASP A 23 9.07 11.88 5.89
N LEU A 24 8.03 11.10 6.07
CA LEU A 24 6.69 11.34 5.54
C LEU A 24 5.67 11.20 6.65
N LYS A 25 4.43 11.50 6.30
CA LYS A 25 3.31 11.32 7.22
C LYS A 25 2.23 10.47 6.55
N ILE A 26 1.58 9.63 7.34
CA ILE A 26 0.47 8.79 6.90
C ILE A 26 -0.70 8.99 7.86
N ARG A 27 -1.92 8.92 7.34
CA ARG A 27 -3.10 8.99 8.19
C ARG A 27 -3.30 7.67 8.95
N PRO A 28 -3.98 7.70 10.11
CA PRO A 28 -4.38 6.48 10.81
C PRO A 28 -5.30 5.60 9.95
N PRO A 29 -5.35 4.29 10.21
CA PRO A 29 -6.23 3.40 9.46
C PRO A 29 -7.71 3.72 9.75
N GLN A 30 -8.54 3.62 8.71
CA GLN A 30 -9.98 3.86 8.77
C GLN A 30 -10.72 2.65 8.21
N GLY A 31 -11.96 2.43 8.65
CA GLY A 31 -12.82 1.39 8.09
C GLY A 31 -12.18 0.00 8.16
N ASN A 32 -11.90 -0.56 7.00
CA ASN A 32 -11.33 -1.91 6.85
C ASN A 32 -9.80 -1.91 6.75
N GLU A 33 -9.15 -0.80 7.00
CA GLU A 33 -7.71 -0.67 6.88
C GLU A 33 -6.99 -1.09 8.17
N VAL A 34 -5.74 -1.50 8.02
CA VAL A 34 -4.84 -1.76 9.15
C VAL A 34 -3.56 -0.96 8.95
N LEU A 35 -2.92 -0.59 10.05
CA LEU A 35 -1.59 0.01 10.03
C LEU A 35 -0.58 -1.07 10.39
N VAL A 36 0.39 -1.28 9.50
CA VAL A 36 1.43 -2.30 9.67
C VAL A 36 2.78 -1.63 9.87
N LYS A 37 3.47 -2.00 10.95
CA LYS A 37 4.88 -1.66 11.10
C LYS A 37 5.69 -2.66 10.29
N VAL A 38 6.24 -2.21 9.15
CA VAL A 38 7.00 -3.06 8.24
C VAL A 38 8.32 -3.45 8.89
N VAL A 39 8.59 -4.75 8.97
CA VAL A 39 9.86 -5.28 9.51
C VAL A 39 10.76 -5.82 8.43
N ALA A 40 10.21 -6.18 7.27
CA ALA A 40 10.96 -6.65 6.11
C ALA A 40 10.15 -6.41 4.85
N THR A 41 10.83 -6.21 3.74
CA THR A 41 10.19 -6.11 2.43
C THR A 41 11.07 -6.75 1.37
N GLY A 42 10.45 -7.46 0.43
CA GLY A 42 11.12 -7.95 -0.76
C GLY A 42 11.23 -6.88 -1.83
N MET A 43 12.16 -7.06 -2.74
CA MET A 43 12.33 -6.20 -3.91
C MET A 43 11.88 -6.97 -5.15
N CYS A 44 11.04 -6.36 -5.96
CA CYS A 44 10.54 -6.94 -7.19
C CYS A 44 10.98 -6.09 -8.39
N ASN A 45 11.22 -6.75 -9.51
CA ASN A 45 11.54 -6.05 -10.75
C ASN A 45 10.45 -5.05 -11.18
N THR A 46 9.20 -5.27 -10.76
CA THR A 46 8.09 -4.35 -11.00
C THR A 46 8.37 -2.96 -10.43
N ASP A 47 9.04 -2.88 -9.29
CA ASP A 47 9.40 -1.59 -8.68
C ASP A 47 10.36 -0.79 -9.58
N LEU A 48 11.31 -1.49 -10.22
CA LEU A 48 12.22 -0.87 -11.18
C LEU A 48 11.49 -0.46 -12.46
N ILE A 49 10.57 -1.28 -12.94
CA ILE A 49 9.76 -1.00 -14.14
C ILE A 49 8.93 0.26 -13.91
N VAL A 50 8.32 0.41 -12.74
CA VAL A 50 7.55 1.61 -12.37
C VAL A 50 8.49 2.82 -12.25
N ARG A 51 9.64 2.67 -11.58
CA ARG A 51 10.62 3.75 -11.46
C ARG A 51 11.04 4.28 -12.83
N GLU A 52 11.29 3.39 -13.78
CA GLU A 52 11.67 3.75 -15.15
C GLU A 52 10.48 4.21 -16.00
N GLN A 53 9.28 4.18 -15.46
CA GLN A 53 8.04 4.61 -16.12
C GLN A 53 7.64 3.75 -17.34
N TYR A 54 8.11 2.52 -17.43
CA TYR A 54 7.54 1.55 -18.37
C TYR A 54 6.11 1.19 -17.98
N TYR A 55 5.80 1.29 -16.69
CA TYR A 55 4.45 1.24 -16.16
C TYR A 55 4.14 2.61 -15.54
N PRO A 56 3.19 3.38 -16.08
CA PRO A 56 3.01 4.78 -15.69
C PRO A 56 2.27 4.92 -14.36
N VAL A 57 3.03 4.99 -13.28
CA VAL A 57 2.51 5.37 -11.96
C VAL A 57 2.94 6.80 -11.69
N PRO A 58 2.05 7.68 -11.19
CA PRO A 58 2.43 9.05 -10.85
C PRO A 58 3.58 9.10 -9.84
N LEU A 59 4.55 9.96 -10.10
CA LEU A 59 5.70 10.17 -9.21
C LEU A 59 5.64 11.59 -8.63
N PRO A 60 6.16 11.86 -7.44
CA PRO A 60 6.90 10.94 -6.55
C PRO A 60 6.00 9.87 -5.94
N ALA A 61 6.56 8.71 -5.64
CA ALA A 61 5.82 7.60 -5.06
C ALA A 61 6.70 6.76 -4.14
N VAL A 62 6.03 6.08 -3.22
CA VAL A 62 6.61 5.01 -2.41
C VAL A 62 6.16 3.69 -3.03
N LEU A 63 7.10 2.92 -3.53
CA LEU A 63 6.82 1.66 -4.20
C LEU A 63 7.10 0.47 -3.28
N GLY A 64 6.56 -0.67 -3.62
CA GLY A 64 6.75 -1.92 -2.90
C GLY A 64 5.43 -2.65 -2.67
N HIS A 65 5.46 -3.98 -2.83
CA HIS A 65 4.27 -4.81 -2.69
C HIS A 65 4.59 -6.17 -2.04
N GLU A 66 5.78 -6.30 -1.45
CA GLU A 66 6.24 -7.55 -0.82
C GLU A 66 6.60 -7.31 0.65
N GLY A 67 5.81 -6.51 1.35
CA GLY A 67 6.05 -6.18 2.74
C GLY A 67 5.57 -7.26 3.71
N ALA A 68 6.23 -7.34 4.86
CA ALA A 68 5.80 -8.13 6.01
C ALA A 68 6.00 -7.32 7.28
N GLY A 69 5.11 -7.50 8.25
CA GLY A 69 5.20 -6.70 9.47
C GLY A 69 4.22 -7.11 10.52
N ILE A 70 4.02 -6.21 11.48
CA ILE A 70 3.18 -6.41 12.65
C ILE A 70 2.12 -5.32 12.66
N ILE A 71 0.87 -5.71 12.88
CA ILE A 71 -0.25 -4.75 12.98
C ILE A 71 -0.08 -3.92 14.25
N THR A 72 -0.09 -2.59 14.11
CA THR A 72 0.01 -1.65 15.23
C THR A 72 -1.29 -0.89 15.49
N ALA A 73 -2.18 -0.82 14.51
CA ALA A 73 -3.51 -0.23 14.67
C ALA A 73 -4.47 -0.83 13.63
N ILE A 74 -5.75 -0.82 13.95
CA ILE A 74 -6.81 -1.32 13.07
C ILE A 74 -7.91 -0.28 12.93
N GLY A 75 -8.55 -0.26 11.75
CA GLY A 75 -9.75 0.55 11.53
C GLY A 75 -10.97 -0.04 12.24
N GLU A 76 -12.03 0.75 12.33
CA GLU A 76 -13.22 0.42 13.12
C GLU A 76 -13.99 -0.80 12.61
N ASN A 77 -13.84 -1.18 11.35
CA ASN A 77 -14.55 -2.30 10.75
C ASN A 77 -13.73 -3.58 10.66
N VAL A 78 -12.48 -3.58 11.14
CA VAL A 78 -11.62 -4.75 11.07
C VAL A 78 -12.02 -5.73 12.18
N LYS A 79 -12.37 -6.97 11.80
CA LYS A 79 -12.84 -8.02 12.71
C LYS A 79 -11.90 -9.21 12.80
N ASP A 80 -11.22 -9.54 11.69
CA ASP A 80 -10.45 -10.78 11.56
C ASP A 80 -8.98 -10.63 11.94
N LEU A 81 -8.53 -9.41 12.18
CA LEU A 81 -7.14 -9.09 12.52
C LEU A 81 -7.11 -8.26 13.79
N ALA A 82 -6.01 -8.36 14.52
CA ALA A 82 -5.81 -7.65 15.79
C ALA A 82 -4.40 -7.04 15.85
N VAL A 83 -4.27 -6.00 16.68
CA VAL A 83 -2.97 -5.42 16.99
C VAL A 83 -2.04 -6.50 17.54
N GLY A 84 -0.82 -6.57 17.02
CA GLY A 84 0.16 -7.59 17.36
C GLY A 84 0.24 -8.75 16.39
N ASP A 85 -0.73 -8.90 15.49
CA ASP A 85 -0.69 -9.97 14.49
C ASP A 85 0.46 -9.76 13.50
N HIS A 86 1.11 -10.87 13.13
CA HIS A 86 2.12 -10.89 12.09
C HIS A 86 1.45 -11.11 10.75
N VAL A 87 1.76 -10.25 9.78
CA VAL A 87 1.08 -10.25 8.48
C VAL A 87 2.05 -10.08 7.33
N VAL A 88 1.64 -10.55 6.16
CA VAL A 88 2.27 -10.21 4.88
C VAL A 88 1.27 -9.39 4.06
N LEU A 89 1.78 -8.48 3.26
CA LEU A 89 0.96 -7.60 2.44
C LEU A 89 0.63 -8.27 1.12
N SER A 90 -0.56 -7.99 0.62
CA SER A 90 -1.02 -8.45 -0.69
C SER A 90 -1.61 -7.25 -1.44
N TYR A 91 -2.19 -7.50 -2.61
CA TYR A 91 -2.82 -6.45 -3.40
C TYR A 91 -4.13 -5.98 -2.76
N GLY A 92 -4.48 -4.71 -3.04
CA GLY A 92 -5.76 -4.15 -2.64
C GLY A 92 -6.88 -4.50 -3.62
N TYR A 93 -8.11 -4.65 -3.10
CA TYR A 93 -9.32 -4.90 -3.89
C TYR A 93 -10.52 -4.28 -3.18
N CYS A 94 -11.61 -4.03 -3.94
CA CYS A 94 -12.76 -3.34 -3.37
C CYS A 94 -13.67 -4.22 -2.51
N GLY A 95 -13.72 -5.52 -2.78
CA GLY A 95 -14.56 -6.48 -2.05
C GLY A 95 -16.03 -6.52 -2.47
N ILE A 96 -16.48 -5.62 -3.32
CA ILE A 96 -17.91 -5.47 -3.66
C ILE A 96 -18.24 -5.58 -5.15
N CYS A 97 -17.27 -5.48 -6.04
CA CYS A 97 -17.52 -5.62 -7.48
C CYS A 97 -17.86 -7.09 -7.82
N LYS A 98 -18.31 -7.31 -9.05
CA LYS A 98 -18.71 -8.64 -9.51
C LYS A 98 -17.59 -9.67 -9.33
N GLN A 99 -16.36 -9.33 -9.70
CA GLN A 99 -15.22 -10.22 -9.60
C GLN A 99 -14.86 -10.53 -8.15
N CYS A 100 -14.83 -9.53 -7.28
CA CYS A 100 -14.57 -9.73 -5.85
C CYS A 100 -15.67 -10.59 -5.21
N SER A 101 -16.94 -10.31 -5.51
CA SER A 101 -18.09 -11.04 -4.96
C SER A 101 -18.14 -12.48 -5.43
N SER A 102 -17.55 -12.81 -6.58
CA SER A 102 -17.48 -14.16 -7.11
C SER A 102 -16.24 -14.94 -6.65
N GLY A 103 -15.41 -14.35 -5.78
CA GLY A 103 -14.21 -15.00 -5.25
C GLY A 103 -12.96 -14.82 -6.10
N ALA A 104 -12.94 -13.83 -7.00
CA ALA A 104 -11.80 -13.55 -7.87
C ALA A 104 -11.29 -12.11 -7.69
N PRO A 105 -10.81 -11.73 -6.47
CA PRO A 105 -10.39 -10.36 -6.18
C PRO A 105 -9.19 -9.88 -7.00
N ALA A 106 -8.37 -10.80 -7.55
CA ALA A 106 -7.27 -10.43 -8.45
C ALA A 106 -7.77 -9.77 -9.74
N TYR A 107 -9.05 -9.96 -10.09
CA TYR A 107 -9.69 -9.35 -11.26
C TYR A 107 -10.60 -8.19 -10.88
N CYS A 108 -10.43 -7.65 -9.68
CA CYS A 108 -11.20 -6.50 -9.20
C CYS A 108 -11.26 -5.38 -10.24
N SER A 109 -12.43 -4.78 -10.43
CA SER A 109 -12.62 -3.67 -11.37
C SER A 109 -11.78 -2.43 -11.01
N GLU A 110 -11.36 -2.30 -9.74
CA GLU A 110 -10.54 -1.21 -9.24
C GLU A 110 -9.08 -1.63 -9.02
N PHE A 111 -8.65 -2.77 -9.57
CA PHE A 111 -7.33 -3.33 -9.29
C PHE A 111 -6.20 -2.34 -9.57
N PHE A 112 -6.20 -1.73 -10.75
CA PHE A 112 -5.14 -0.80 -11.13
C PHE A 112 -5.21 0.51 -10.34
N ALA A 113 -6.40 1.03 -10.08
CA ALA A 113 -6.57 2.24 -9.28
C ALA A 113 -6.09 2.04 -7.84
N ARG A 114 -6.29 0.86 -7.27
CA ARG A 114 -5.88 0.57 -5.89
C ARG A 114 -4.41 0.18 -5.75
N ASN A 115 -3.80 -0.38 -6.79
CA ASN A 115 -2.45 -0.94 -6.69
C ASN A 115 -1.40 -0.19 -7.51
N PHE A 116 -1.80 0.62 -8.49
CA PHE A 116 -0.89 1.29 -9.40
C PHE A 116 -1.13 2.80 -9.51
N SER A 117 -1.84 3.40 -8.58
CA SER A 117 -2.07 4.85 -8.59
C SER A 117 -0.94 5.64 -7.94
N GLY A 118 -0.11 4.98 -7.15
CA GLY A 118 0.96 5.64 -6.40
C GLY A 118 0.46 6.52 -5.26
N ALA A 119 -0.82 6.43 -4.91
CA ALA A 119 -1.44 7.28 -3.90
C ALA A 119 -2.48 6.49 -3.10
N ASP A 120 -2.77 7.01 -1.90
CA ASP A 120 -3.91 6.57 -1.09
C ASP A 120 -5.20 6.84 -1.89
N PRO A 121 -6.21 5.94 -1.85
CA PRO A 121 -7.49 6.18 -2.52
C PRO A 121 -8.18 7.49 -2.14
N GLN A 122 -7.79 8.07 -1.03
CA GLN A 122 -8.34 9.36 -0.55
C GLN A 122 -7.41 10.55 -0.82
N GLY A 123 -6.29 10.35 -1.51
CA GLY A 123 -5.35 11.41 -1.91
C GLY A 123 -4.07 11.50 -1.11
#